data_694d1aa9c54c41290f0c331614aec76c
#
_entry.id   694d1aa9c54c41290f0c331614aec76c
#
_cell.length_a   1.000
_cell.length_b   1.000
_cell.length_c   1.000
_cell.angle_alpha   90.00
_cell.angle_beta   90.00
_cell.angle_gamma   90.00
#
_symmetry.space_group_name_H-M   'P 1'
#
loop_
_entity.id
_entity.type
_entity.pdbx_description
1 polymer ?
#
loop_
_entity_poly.entity_id
_entity_poly.type
_entity_poly.pdbx_seq_one_letter_code
_entity_poly.pdbx_strand_id
1 'polypeptide(L)'
;EESVARKSDYDVDVQRIYFLDEAHRSYKPNGSFLANLMASDRDAVMIALTGTPLIGDGYNTKDVFGEYIHKYYYNRSIADGYTLKLIREGIKTEYCTKMQSILESLETEKGSLSKKDVYAHPKYVSALVEYIVDDFKHSRIALGDSTIGGMIVCDSSPQAVKIEKELDKYPELTHELILCDV
;
A
#
# COMPACT_ATOMS: atom_id res chain seq x y z
N GLU A 1 11.67 -18.91 -6.67
CA GLU A 1 11.76 -19.58 -5.35
C GLU A 1 12.54 -20.90 -5.40
N GLU A 2 12.63 -21.56 -6.54
CA GLU A 2 13.46 -22.77 -6.73
C GLU A 2 14.96 -22.49 -6.92
N SER A 3 15.34 -21.22 -7.00
CA SER A 3 16.71 -20.79 -7.33
C SER A 3 17.60 -20.53 -6.11
N VAL A 4 17.14 -20.83 -4.89
CA VAL A 4 18.05 -20.78 -3.73
C VAL A 4 19.10 -21.87 -3.94
N ALA A 5 20.35 -21.45 -4.04
CA ALA A 5 21.47 -22.35 -4.32
C ALA A 5 21.47 -23.54 -3.35
N ARG A 6 21.75 -24.71 -3.88
CA ARG A 6 21.82 -25.93 -3.05
C ARG A 6 23.02 -25.83 -2.12
N LYS A 7 22.95 -26.48 -0.97
CA LYS A 7 24.03 -26.48 0.05
C LYS A 7 25.42 -26.84 -0.49
N SER A 8 25.48 -27.64 -1.56
CA SER A 8 26.74 -27.98 -2.26
C SER A 8 27.38 -26.82 -3.01
N ASP A 9 26.63 -25.73 -3.23
CA ASP A 9 27.10 -24.58 -4.01
C ASP A 9 27.74 -23.51 -3.10
N TYR A 10 27.69 -23.70 -1.77
CA TYR A 10 28.28 -22.77 -0.80
C TYR A 10 29.65 -23.24 -0.34
N ASP A 11 30.58 -22.30 -0.26
CA ASP A 11 31.84 -22.49 0.44
C ASP A 11 31.60 -22.51 1.94
N VAL A 12 31.91 -23.62 2.58
CA VAL A 12 31.64 -23.85 4.00
C VAL A 12 32.53 -23.02 4.95
N ASP A 13 33.64 -22.49 4.44
CA ASP A 13 34.59 -21.67 5.20
C ASP A 13 34.26 -20.19 5.19
N VAL A 14 33.19 -19.79 4.50
CA VAL A 14 32.75 -18.39 4.37
C VAL A 14 31.51 -18.13 5.19
N GLN A 15 31.56 -17.21 6.16
CA GLN A 15 30.39 -16.71 6.88
C GLN A 15 29.56 -15.83 5.96
N ARG A 16 28.29 -16.18 5.74
CA ARG A 16 27.34 -15.38 4.95
C ARG A 16 26.42 -14.58 5.84
N ILE A 17 26.09 -13.39 5.37
CA ILE A 17 25.12 -12.50 5.99
C ILE A 17 24.07 -12.16 4.95
N TYR A 18 22.82 -12.50 5.22
CA TYR A 18 21.67 -12.16 4.38
C TYR A 18 20.92 -10.96 4.96
N PHE A 19 20.75 -9.93 4.17
CA PHE A 19 19.84 -8.83 4.46
C PHE A 19 18.51 -9.11 3.78
N LEU A 20 17.46 -9.30 4.56
CA LEU A 20 16.13 -9.66 4.10
C LEU A 20 15.24 -8.43 4.17
N ASP A 21 15.09 -7.74 3.04
CA ASP A 21 14.26 -6.56 2.96
C ASP A 21 12.78 -6.91 2.89
N GLU A 22 11.92 -5.99 3.35
CA GLU A 22 10.47 -6.18 3.45
C GLU A 22 10.06 -7.49 4.15
N ALA A 23 10.76 -7.81 5.22
CA ALA A 23 10.66 -9.10 5.93
C ALA A 23 9.24 -9.46 6.44
N HIS A 24 8.31 -8.50 6.45
CA HIS A 24 6.92 -8.73 6.82
C HIS A 24 6.10 -9.43 5.72
N ARG A 25 6.58 -9.48 4.45
CA ARG A 25 5.79 -9.97 3.31
C ARG A 25 5.91 -11.46 3.05
N SER A 26 7.13 -11.96 2.94
CA SER A 26 7.39 -13.30 2.37
C SER A 26 7.97 -14.31 3.35
N TYR A 27 8.30 -13.88 4.55
CA TYR A 27 9.05 -14.70 5.51
C TYR A 27 8.16 -15.24 6.65
N LYS A 28 7.05 -15.88 6.27
CA LYS A 28 6.18 -16.56 7.26
C LYS A 28 6.87 -17.77 7.85
N PRO A 29 6.66 -18.08 9.15
CA PRO A 29 7.33 -19.23 9.83
C PRO A 29 7.15 -20.57 9.10
N ASN A 30 5.98 -20.76 8.47
CA ASN A 30 5.64 -21.95 7.70
C ASN A 30 5.75 -21.74 6.19
N GLY A 31 6.36 -20.63 5.74
CA GLY A 31 6.55 -20.31 4.34
C GLY A 31 7.72 -21.09 3.73
N SER A 32 7.53 -21.62 2.54
CA SER A 32 8.56 -22.41 1.83
C SER A 32 9.84 -21.61 1.58
N PHE A 33 9.72 -20.30 1.28
CA PHE A 33 10.89 -19.48 0.97
C PHE A 33 11.85 -19.35 2.14
N LEU A 34 11.38 -18.96 3.33
CA LEU A 34 12.23 -18.84 4.52
C LEU A 34 12.80 -20.19 4.94
N ALA A 35 11.97 -21.23 4.94
CA ALA A 35 12.40 -22.58 5.27
C ALA A 35 13.49 -23.08 4.32
N ASN A 36 13.36 -22.81 3.02
CA ASN A 36 14.37 -23.19 2.03
C ASN A 36 15.66 -22.38 2.20
N LEU A 37 15.57 -21.08 2.48
CA LEU A 37 16.74 -20.24 2.75
C LEU A 37 17.49 -20.72 3.98
N MET A 38 16.79 -20.97 5.09
CA MET A 38 17.38 -21.48 6.33
C MET A 38 17.95 -22.90 6.18
N ALA A 39 17.33 -23.74 5.35
CA ALA A 39 17.82 -25.08 5.08
C ALA A 39 19.04 -25.09 4.16
N SER A 40 19.15 -24.11 3.25
CA SER A 40 20.27 -24.00 2.32
C SER A 40 21.57 -23.55 2.99
N ASP A 41 21.48 -22.67 3.98
CA ASP A 41 22.65 -22.16 4.72
C ASP A 41 22.29 -21.97 6.20
N ARG A 42 22.56 -23.01 7.01
CA ARG A 42 22.20 -23.03 8.44
C ARG A 42 23.09 -22.14 9.32
N ASP A 43 24.27 -21.83 8.84
CA ASP A 43 25.28 -21.06 9.57
C ASP A 43 25.25 -19.59 9.17
N ALA A 44 24.36 -19.20 8.27
CA ALA A 44 24.20 -17.82 7.84
C ALA A 44 23.59 -16.94 8.93
N VAL A 45 24.07 -15.71 9.02
CA VAL A 45 23.45 -14.66 9.81
C VAL A 45 22.35 -14.02 8.97
N MET A 46 21.12 -13.95 9.50
CA MET A 46 19.98 -13.33 8.81
C MET A 46 19.58 -12.05 9.53
N ILE A 47 19.61 -10.93 8.80
CA ILE A 47 19.21 -9.61 9.30
C ILE A 47 17.97 -9.17 8.55
N ALA A 48 16.84 -9.10 9.24
CA ALA A 48 15.57 -8.68 8.68
C ALA A 48 15.40 -7.16 8.76
N LEU A 49 15.01 -6.55 7.65
CA LEU A 49 14.68 -5.13 7.54
C LEU A 49 13.19 -4.99 7.22
N THR A 50 12.48 -4.13 7.92
CA THR A 50 11.08 -3.83 7.62
C THR A 50 10.63 -2.51 8.23
N GLY A 51 9.85 -1.74 7.46
CA GLY A 51 9.16 -0.57 7.97
C GLY A 51 7.86 -0.89 8.72
N THR A 52 7.32 -2.11 8.55
CA THR A 52 6.03 -2.53 9.12
C THR A 52 6.13 -3.94 9.72
N PRO A 53 6.84 -4.11 10.86
CA PRO A 53 6.94 -5.41 11.51
C PRO A 53 5.57 -5.94 11.90
N LEU A 54 5.34 -7.22 11.70
CA LEU A 54 4.12 -7.89 12.13
C LEU A 54 4.19 -8.14 13.64
N ILE A 55 3.14 -7.70 14.33
CA ILE A 55 2.97 -7.84 15.77
C ILE A 55 1.58 -8.44 15.99
N GLY A 56 1.50 -9.71 16.34
CA GLY A 56 0.22 -10.39 16.55
C GLY A 56 0.38 -11.78 17.15
N ASP A 57 -0.72 -12.33 17.65
CA ASP A 57 -0.74 -13.63 18.33
C ASP A 57 -0.53 -14.80 17.35
N GLY A 58 -0.86 -14.62 16.08
CA GLY A 58 -0.72 -15.67 15.04
C GLY A 58 0.61 -15.64 14.29
N TYR A 59 1.28 -14.49 14.26
CA TYR A 59 2.57 -14.30 13.63
C TYR A 59 3.23 -13.02 14.13
N ASN A 60 4.45 -13.14 14.60
CA ASN A 60 5.26 -12.02 15.07
C ASN A 60 6.63 -12.07 14.39
N THR A 61 7.08 -10.96 13.85
CA THR A 61 8.40 -10.88 13.21
C THR A 61 9.54 -11.26 14.15
N LYS A 62 9.40 -11.01 15.44
CA LYS A 62 10.39 -11.42 16.46
C LYS A 62 10.51 -12.92 16.63
N ASP A 63 9.43 -13.67 16.46
CA ASP A 63 9.45 -15.14 16.62
C ASP A 63 10.30 -15.80 15.53
N VAL A 64 10.48 -15.11 14.40
CA VAL A 64 11.26 -15.61 13.26
C VAL A 64 12.69 -15.09 13.28
N PHE A 65 12.89 -13.80 13.55
CA PHE A 65 14.17 -13.12 13.39
C PHE A 65 14.81 -12.70 14.71
N GLY A 66 14.16 -12.96 15.84
CA GLY A 66 14.66 -12.58 17.17
C GLY A 66 14.40 -11.12 17.53
N GLU A 67 15.12 -10.62 18.53
CA GLU A 67 14.94 -9.26 19.04
C GLU A 67 15.44 -8.18 18.06
N TYR A 68 14.85 -7.01 18.17
CA TYR A 68 15.25 -5.86 17.33
C TYR A 68 16.67 -5.40 17.67
N ILE A 69 17.51 -5.39 16.67
CA ILE A 69 18.86 -4.79 16.74
C ILE A 69 18.76 -3.27 16.80
N HIS A 70 17.87 -2.68 16.01
CA HIS A 70 17.64 -1.24 15.93
C HIS A 70 16.17 -0.92 15.67
N LYS A 71 15.71 0.23 16.18
CA LYS A 71 14.37 0.76 15.96
C LYS A 71 14.47 2.25 15.62
N TYR A 72 13.87 2.60 14.47
CA TYR A 72 13.78 3.98 14.02
C TYR A 72 12.33 4.30 13.72
N TYR A 73 11.67 4.92 14.68
CA TYR A 73 10.25 5.17 14.61
C TYR A 73 9.92 6.45 13.84
N TYR A 74 8.69 6.52 13.34
CA TYR A 74 8.13 7.60 12.56
C TYR A 74 8.29 8.99 13.22
N ASN A 75 8.03 9.10 14.53
CA ASN A 75 8.22 10.34 15.27
C ASN A 75 9.65 10.85 15.24
N ARG A 76 10.62 9.95 15.32
CA ARG A 76 12.04 10.32 15.23
C ARG A 76 12.42 10.70 13.80
N SER A 77 11.94 9.96 12.82
CA SER A 77 12.17 10.26 11.41
C SER A 77 11.64 11.65 11.01
N ILE A 78 10.50 12.06 11.58
CA ILE A 78 9.97 13.42 11.39
C ILE A 78 10.88 14.45 12.06
N ALA A 79 11.31 14.20 13.30
CA ALA A 79 12.18 15.11 14.03
C ALA A 79 13.55 15.29 13.34
N ASP A 80 14.06 14.22 12.75
CA ASP A 80 15.33 14.22 12.00
C ASP A 80 15.17 14.79 10.57
N GLY A 81 13.95 15.12 10.13
CA GLY A 81 13.66 15.74 8.82
C GLY A 81 13.62 14.76 7.64
N TYR A 82 13.66 13.44 7.87
CA TYR A 82 13.61 12.42 6.80
C TYR A 82 12.20 12.06 6.37
N THR A 83 11.20 12.30 7.20
CA THR A 83 9.80 11.96 6.92
C THR A 83 8.91 13.16 7.17
N LEU A 84 7.99 13.43 6.25
CA LEU A 84 6.97 14.46 6.45
C LEU A 84 5.89 13.96 7.41
N LYS A 85 5.34 14.89 8.19
CA LYS A 85 4.20 14.58 9.05
C LYS A 85 2.97 14.27 8.20
N LEU A 86 2.38 13.10 8.41
CA LEU A 86 1.10 12.73 7.82
C LEU A 86 -0.04 13.35 8.64
N ILE A 87 -0.93 14.03 7.94
CA ILE A 87 -2.18 14.53 8.49
C ILE A 87 -3.29 13.68 7.86
N ARG A 88 -4.06 13.00 8.72
CA ARG A 88 -5.21 12.22 8.27
C ARG A 88 -6.46 13.09 8.39
N GLU A 89 -7.11 13.32 7.28
CA GLU A 89 -8.42 13.95 7.23
C GLU A 89 -9.49 12.92 6.93
N GLY A 90 -10.64 13.07 7.56
CA GLY A 90 -11.83 12.27 7.27
C GLY A 90 -12.60 12.86 6.09
N ILE A 91 -13.34 12.02 5.38
CA ILE A 91 -14.27 12.46 4.34
C ILE A 91 -15.39 13.30 5.00
N LYS A 92 -15.75 14.44 4.40
CA LYS A 92 -16.83 15.31 4.90
C LYS A 92 -18.14 14.55 4.97
N THR A 93 -18.90 14.78 6.03
CA THR A 93 -20.17 14.05 6.32
C THR A 93 -21.18 14.16 5.18
N GLU A 94 -21.32 15.34 4.59
CA GLU A 94 -22.23 15.59 3.46
C GLU A 94 -21.90 14.70 2.26
N TYR A 95 -20.62 14.51 2.00
CA TYR A 95 -20.16 13.64 0.93
C TYR A 95 -20.40 12.15 1.25
N CYS A 96 -20.14 11.73 2.47
CA CYS A 96 -20.47 10.38 2.92
C CYS A 96 -21.96 10.06 2.71
N THR A 97 -22.86 11.01 3.04
CA THR A 97 -24.30 10.86 2.81
C THR A 97 -24.64 10.76 1.32
N LYS A 98 -24.03 11.62 0.48
CA LYS A 98 -24.19 11.55 -1.00
C LYS A 98 -23.76 10.20 -1.54
N MET A 99 -22.61 9.69 -1.12
CA MET A 99 -22.10 8.40 -1.58
C MET A 99 -22.96 7.24 -1.11
N GLN A 100 -23.48 7.29 0.11
CA GLN A 100 -24.38 6.28 0.63
C GLN A 100 -25.69 6.22 -0.15
N SER A 101 -26.29 7.36 -0.48
CA SER A 101 -27.50 7.39 -1.32
C SER A 101 -27.26 6.82 -2.73
N ILE A 102 -26.08 7.04 -3.30
CA ILE A 102 -25.71 6.45 -4.59
C ILE A 102 -25.60 4.91 -4.45
N LEU A 103 -24.96 4.42 -3.42
CA LEU A 103 -24.84 2.98 -3.15
C LEU A 103 -26.22 2.32 -3.03
N GLU A 104 -27.11 2.87 -2.22
CA GLU A 104 -28.49 2.39 -2.04
C GLU A 104 -29.28 2.40 -3.36
N SER A 105 -29.12 3.44 -4.19
CA SER A 105 -29.76 3.49 -5.51
C SER A 105 -29.26 2.40 -6.46
N LEU A 106 -27.98 2.09 -6.43
CA LEU A 106 -27.37 1.06 -7.27
C LEU A 106 -27.79 -0.35 -6.83
N GLU A 107 -27.88 -0.60 -5.54
CA GLU A 107 -28.40 -1.86 -5.00
C GLU A 107 -29.87 -2.09 -5.36
N THR A 108 -30.65 -1.03 -5.37
CA THR A 108 -32.08 -1.08 -5.76
C THR A 108 -32.23 -1.34 -7.25
N GLU A 109 -31.41 -0.72 -8.12
CA GLU A 109 -31.50 -0.86 -9.58
C GLU A 109 -31.01 -2.22 -10.10
N LYS A 110 -29.98 -2.79 -9.50
CA LYS A 110 -29.25 -3.96 -10.03
C LYS A 110 -29.20 -5.18 -9.13
N GLY A 111 -29.76 -5.12 -7.93
CA GLY A 111 -29.64 -6.18 -6.93
C GLY A 111 -28.26 -6.22 -6.28
N SER A 112 -27.88 -7.37 -5.72
CA SER A 112 -26.59 -7.53 -5.02
C SER A 112 -25.41 -7.41 -6.00
N LEU A 113 -24.71 -6.29 -5.96
CA LEU A 113 -23.49 -6.03 -6.71
C LEU A 113 -22.25 -6.39 -5.87
N SER A 114 -21.19 -6.86 -6.52
CA SER A 114 -19.91 -6.96 -5.83
C SER A 114 -19.35 -5.59 -5.49
N LYS A 115 -18.55 -5.46 -4.42
CA LYS A 115 -17.91 -4.18 -4.07
C LYS A 115 -17.11 -3.59 -5.23
N LYS A 116 -16.41 -4.42 -6.00
CA LYS A 116 -15.62 -4.00 -7.16
C LYS A 116 -16.49 -3.39 -8.26
N ASP A 117 -17.65 -3.96 -8.53
CA ASP A 117 -18.59 -3.46 -9.54
C ASP A 117 -19.18 -2.12 -9.13
N VAL A 118 -19.50 -1.98 -7.85
CA VAL A 118 -20.01 -0.74 -7.26
C VAL A 118 -18.98 0.38 -7.35
N TYR A 119 -17.76 0.13 -6.90
CA TYR A 119 -16.69 1.13 -6.89
C TYR A 119 -16.22 1.52 -8.30
N ALA A 120 -16.38 0.63 -9.27
CA ALA A 120 -16.16 0.93 -10.68
C ALA A 120 -17.41 1.44 -11.41
N HIS A 121 -18.55 1.67 -10.74
CA HIS A 121 -19.76 2.14 -11.39
C HIS A 121 -19.65 3.62 -11.78
N PRO A 122 -20.09 4.04 -12.99
CA PRO A 122 -19.94 5.44 -13.44
C PRO A 122 -20.53 6.48 -12.49
N LYS A 123 -21.72 6.24 -11.93
CA LYS A 123 -22.35 7.16 -10.96
C LYS A 123 -21.48 7.34 -9.71
N TYR A 124 -20.88 6.24 -9.21
CA TYR A 124 -19.98 6.26 -8.05
C TYR A 124 -18.69 7.00 -8.37
N VAL A 125 -18.04 6.65 -9.49
CA VAL A 125 -16.78 7.25 -9.93
C VAL A 125 -16.92 8.74 -10.17
N SER A 126 -17.99 9.17 -10.85
CA SER A 126 -18.22 10.60 -11.13
C SER A 126 -18.34 11.42 -9.84
N ALA A 127 -19.14 10.94 -8.88
CA ALA A 127 -19.30 11.63 -7.60
C ALA A 127 -18.01 11.63 -6.76
N LEU A 128 -17.26 10.53 -6.81
CA LEU A 128 -15.97 10.41 -6.12
C LEU A 128 -14.94 11.39 -6.69
N VAL A 129 -14.81 11.46 -8.02
CA VAL A 129 -13.85 12.34 -8.69
C VAL A 129 -14.22 13.81 -8.47
N GLU A 130 -15.51 14.17 -8.54
CA GLU A 130 -15.98 15.51 -8.22
C GLU A 130 -15.52 15.95 -6.82
N TYR A 131 -15.72 15.10 -5.83
CA TYR A 131 -15.29 15.39 -4.47
C TYR A 131 -13.76 15.51 -4.34
N ILE A 132 -13.01 14.57 -4.92
CA ILE A 132 -11.53 14.56 -4.85
C ILE A 132 -10.98 15.84 -5.50
N VAL A 133 -11.49 16.22 -6.67
CA VAL A 133 -11.02 17.40 -7.40
C VAL A 133 -11.36 18.69 -6.64
N ASP A 134 -12.55 18.78 -6.07
CA ASP A 134 -12.95 19.93 -5.26
C ASP A 134 -12.06 20.05 -4.00
N ASP A 135 -11.87 19.00 -3.27
CA ASP A 135 -11.03 18.98 -2.07
C ASP A 135 -9.56 19.27 -2.39
N PHE A 136 -9.05 18.73 -3.50
CA PHE A 136 -7.67 18.97 -3.95
C PHE A 136 -7.45 20.44 -4.35
N LYS A 137 -8.40 21.06 -5.06
CA LYS A 137 -8.35 22.48 -5.40
C LYS A 137 -8.37 23.37 -4.15
N HIS A 138 -9.24 23.05 -3.21
CA HIS A 138 -9.29 23.77 -1.93
C HIS A 138 -7.98 23.64 -1.15
N SER A 139 -7.38 22.47 -1.10
CA SER A 139 -6.10 22.24 -0.44
C SER A 139 -4.96 23.05 -1.04
N ARG A 140 -4.87 23.13 -2.39
CA ARG A 140 -3.88 23.96 -3.09
C ARG A 140 -4.06 25.44 -2.77
N ILE A 141 -5.29 25.93 -2.76
CA ILE A 141 -5.58 27.32 -2.39
C ILE A 141 -5.21 27.59 -0.95
N ALA A 142 -5.58 26.72 -0.03
CA ALA A 142 -5.31 26.88 1.39
C ALA A 142 -3.80 26.89 1.72
N LEU A 143 -3.02 26.11 0.99
CA LEU A 143 -1.56 26.03 1.15
C LEU A 143 -0.80 27.07 0.30
N GLY A 144 -1.48 27.75 -0.63
CA GLY A 144 -0.86 28.74 -1.53
C GLY A 144 0.17 28.12 -2.49
N ASP A 145 0.08 26.84 -2.77
CA ASP A 145 1.03 26.08 -3.57
C ASP A 145 0.32 25.29 -4.67
N SER A 146 0.47 25.72 -5.90
CA SER A 146 -0.09 25.07 -7.10
C SER A 146 0.73 23.86 -7.57
N THR A 147 1.91 23.64 -7.00
CA THR A 147 2.80 22.50 -7.38
C THR A 147 2.51 21.23 -6.62
N ILE A 148 1.65 21.29 -5.61
CA ILE A 148 1.24 20.12 -4.83
C ILE A 148 0.62 19.08 -5.77
N GLY A 149 1.16 17.86 -5.73
CA GLY A 149 0.62 16.70 -6.41
C GLY A 149 -0.34 15.91 -5.53
N GLY A 150 -1.14 15.04 -6.15
CA GLY A 150 -2.04 14.11 -5.47
C GLY A 150 -1.87 12.69 -6.01
N MET A 151 -2.24 11.69 -5.21
CA MET A 151 -2.30 10.29 -5.62
C MET A 151 -3.63 9.69 -5.21
N ILE A 152 -4.34 9.10 -6.16
CA ILE A 152 -5.60 8.38 -5.93
C ILE A 152 -5.28 6.89 -5.92
N VAL A 153 -5.48 6.24 -4.77
CA VAL A 153 -5.34 4.79 -4.64
C VAL A 153 -6.70 4.15 -4.85
N CYS A 154 -6.79 3.29 -5.87
CA CYS A 154 -8.04 2.65 -6.29
C CYS A 154 -8.17 1.23 -5.72
N ASP A 155 -9.42 0.75 -5.57
CA ASP A 155 -9.72 -0.61 -5.15
C ASP A 155 -9.35 -1.64 -6.21
N SER A 156 -9.42 -1.26 -7.49
CA SER A 156 -9.20 -2.17 -8.62
C SER A 156 -8.76 -1.42 -9.88
N SER A 157 -8.09 -2.14 -10.80
CA SER A 157 -7.71 -1.60 -12.11
C SER A 157 -8.92 -1.08 -12.93
N PRO A 158 -10.08 -1.76 -12.97
CA PRO A 158 -11.27 -1.21 -13.61
C PRO A 158 -11.76 0.12 -13.02
N GLN A 159 -11.65 0.31 -11.71
CA GLN A 159 -11.96 1.59 -11.07
C GLN A 159 -10.95 2.66 -11.48
N ALA A 160 -9.65 2.34 -11.46
CA ALA A 160 -8.59 3.26 -11.82
C ALA A 160 -8.75 3.81 -13.26
N VAL A 161 -9.01 2.94 -14.23
CA VAL A 161 -9.27 3.32 -15.63
C VAL A 161 -10.50 4.24 -15.77
N LYS A 162 -11.53 4.04 -14.96
CA LYS A 162 -12.73 4.90 -15.01
C LYS A 162 -12.50 6.25 -14.32
N ILE A 163 -11.72 6.27 -13.26
CA ILE A 163 -11.30 7.52 -12.60
C ILE A 163 -10.45 8.36 -13.54
N GLU A 164 -9.48 7.76 -14.23
CA GLU A 164 -8.70 8.45 -15.25
C GLU A 164 -9.58 9.14 -16.29
N LYS A 165 -10.50 8.38 -16.91
CA LYS A 165 -11.44 8.95 -17.89
C LYS A 165 -12.36 10.04 -17.33
N GLU A 166 -12.70 9.97 -16.07
CA GLU A 166 -13.50 11.00 -15.42
C GLU A 166 -12.68 12.27 -15.16
N LEU A 167 -11.37 12.12 -14.86
CA LEU A 167 -10.42 13.23 -14.70
C LEU A 167 -10.20 14.01 -16.01
N ASP A 168 -10.39 13.40 -17.19
CA ASP A 168 -10.34 14.09 -18.48
C ASP A 168 -11.32 15.28 -18.58
N LYS A 169 -12.35 15.30 -17.74
CA LYS A 169 -13.30 16.42 -17.65
C LYS A 169 -12.72 17.67 -16.97
N TYR A 170 -11.54 17.56 -16.38
CA TYR A 170 -10.86 18.63 -15.64
C TYR A 170 -9.52 18.96 -16.30
N PRO A 171 -9.53 19.67 -17.45
CA PRO A 171 -8.34 19.92 -18.26
C PRO A 171 -7.27 20.77 -17.57
N GLU A 172 -7.60 21.40 -16.45
CA GLU A 172 -6.67 22.14 -15.61
C GLU A 172 -5.81 21.24 -14.71
N LEU A 173 -6.12 19.95 -14.64
CA LEU A 173 -5.37 18.95 -13.87
C LEU A 173 -4.66 17.99 -14.83
N THR A 174 -3.35 17.92 -14.73
CA THR A 174 -2.58 16.86 -15.39
C THR A 174 -2.66 15.60 -14.55
N HIS A 175 -2.89 14.46 -15.19
CA HIS A 175 -2.97 13.17 -14.50
C HIS A 175 -2.35 12.06 -15.33
N GLU A 176 -1.95 10.98 -14.66
CA GLU A 176 -1.39 9.78 -15.26
C GLU A 176 -1.92 8.54 -14.53
N LEU A 177 -2.21 7.49 -15.30
CA LEU A 177 -2.65 6.20 -14.78
C LEU A 177 -1.47 5.26 -14.61
N ILE A 178 -1.31 4.74 -13.39
CA ILE A 178 -0.31 3.72 -13.08
C ILE A 178 -1.03 2.41 -12.79
N LEU A 179 -0.84 1.41 -13.64
CA LEU A 179 -1.31 0.04 -13.42
C LEU A 179 -0.10 -0.86 -13.21
N CYS A 180 -0.18 -1.74 -12.21
CA CYS A 180 0.77 -2.84 -12.10
C CYS A 180 0.29 -3.96 -13.01
N ASP A 181 1.10 -4.34 -13.98
CA ASP A 181 0.93 -5.58 -14.72
C ASP A 181 1.16 -6.75 -13.75
N VAL A 182 0.13 -7.56 -13.53
CA VAL A 182 0.16 -8.76 -12.68
C VAL A 182 0.23 -9.98 -13.57
#